data_936c5648ed97a5a46bb6415ce37f2b2d
#
_entry.id   936c5648ed97a5a46bb6415ce37f2b2d
#
_cell.length_a   1.000
_cell.length_b   1.000
_cell.length_c   1.000
_cell.angle_alpha   90.00
_cell.angle_beta   90.00
_cell.angle_gamma   90.00
#
_symmetry.space_group_name_H-M   'P 1'
#
loop_
_entity.id
_entity.type
_entity.pdbx_description
1 polymer ?
#
loop_
_entity_poly.entity_id
_entity_poly.type
_entity_poly.pdbx_seq_one_letter_code
_entity_poly.pdbx_strand_id
1 'polypeptide(L)'
;MQLNIKGLGVAMVTPFAEGGSIDFDGLTSLTNYLIDGGIDYLVVQGTTGESATMNLKEKQDVLEHVKKINAGRLPLVFGHGGNNTAALVEGFKDFNWVGVDAILSASPYYNKPTQEGIYQHYKA
;
A
#
# COMPACT_ATOMS: atom_id res chain seq x y z
N MET A 1 7.60 3.05 20.27
CA MET A 1 7.60 4.11 19.23
C MET A 1 6.18 4.54 19.00
N GLN A 2 5.84 5.81 19.18
CA GLN A 2 4.46 6.27 18.98
C GLN A 2 4.29 6.53 17.48
N LEU A 3 3.40 5.78 16.82
CA LEU A 3 3.05 5.99 15.43
C LEU A 3 2.45 7.38 15.25
N ASN A 4 3.06 8.23 14.44
CA ASN A 4 2.58 9.59 14.18
C ASN A 4 2.15 9.73 12.71
N ILE A 5 0.99 9.20 12.38
CA ILE A 5 0.34 9.41 11.08
C ILE A 5 -0.62 10.59 11.22
N LYS A 6 -0.11 11.80 10.98
CA LYS A 6 -0.87 13.05 11.01
C LYS A 6 -0.50 13.90 9.81
N GLY A 7 -1.40 14.78 9.41
CA GLY A 7 -1.16 15.72 8.33
C GLY A 7 -1.62 15.19 6.97
N LEU A 8 -0.87 15.52 5.93
CA LEU A 8 -1.18 15.19 4.54
C LEU A 8 -0.53 13.87 4.12
N GLY A 9 -1.34 12.83 3.97
CA GLY A 9 -0.93 11.58 3.35
C GLY A 9 -1.36 11.51 1.90
N VAL A 10 -0.46 11.10 1.03
CA VAL A 10 -0.76 10.99 -0.39
C VAL A 10 -0.91 9.53 -0.82
N ALA A 11 -2.10 9.21 -1.35
CA ALA A 11 -2.33 7.94 -2.03
C ALA A 11 -1.62 7.96 -3.38
N MET A 12 -0.49 7.27 -3.45
CA MET A 12 0.38 7.25 -4.62
C MET A 12 -0.27 6.49 -5.79
N VAL A 13 -0.14 7.02 -7.00
CA VAL A 13 -0.36 6.23 -8.22
C VAL A 13 0.82 5.27 -8.42
N THR A 14 0.61 4.21 -9.19
CA THR A 14 1.68 3.33 -9.66
C THR A 14 1.94 3.67 -11.13
N PRO A 15 3.11 4.23 -11.48
CA PRO A 15 3.46 4.46 -12.88
C PRO A 15 3.63 3.14 -13.64
N PHE A 16 3.11 3.09 -14.87
CA PHE A 16 3.27 1.96 -15.78
C PHE A 16 3.89 2.42 -17.10
N ALA A 17 4.77 1.61 -17.65
CA ALA A 17 5.31 1.79 -19.00
C ALA A 17 4.25 1.42 -20.06
N GLU A 18 4.47 1.81 -21.32
CA GLU A 18 3.53 1.52 -22.43
C GLU A 18 3.17 0.03 -22.56
N GLY A 19 4.07 -0.88 -22.21
CA GLY A 19 3.84 -2.33 -22.21
C GLY A 19 3.08 -2.86 -20.99
N GLY A 20 2.65 -1.98 -20.05
CA GLY A 20 1.91 -2.35 -18.84
C GLY A 20 2.76 -2.86 -17.68
N SER A 21 4.08 -2.91 -17.82
CA SER A 21 4.99 -3.18 -16.71
C SER A 21 5.13 -1.96 -15.79
N ILE A 22 5.47 -2.19 -14.52
CA ILE A 22 5.71 -1.09 -13.58
C ILE A 22 6.92 -0.26 -14.05
N ASP A 23 6.75 1.05 -14.10
CA ASP A 23 7.81 2.02 -14.37
C ASP A 23 8.47 2.42 -13.04
N PHE A 24 9.56 1.76 -12.69
CA PHE A 24 10.29 2.03 -11.46
C PHE A 24 11.05 3.36 -11.47
N ASP A 25 11.43 3.88 -12.62
CA ASP A 25 12.06 5.20 -12.74
C ASP A 25 11.03 6.30 -12.49
N GLY A 26 9.85 6.15 -13.07
CA GLY A 26 8.69 6.99 -12.77
C GLY A 26 8.28 6.93 -11.31
N LEU A 27 8.28 5.74 -10.71
CA LEU A 27 7.96 5.56 -9.29
C LEU A 27 9.01 6.23 -8.37
N THR A 28 10.30 6.16 -8.74
CA THR A 28 11.38 6.88 -8.05
C THR A 28 11.15 8.39 -8.10
N SER A 29 10.89 8.91 -9.29
CA SER A 29 10.65 10.34 -9.52
C SER A 29 9.44 10.83 -8.74
N LEU A 30 8.34 10.09 -8.76
CA LEU A 30 7.12 10.40 -8.02
C LEU A 30 7.37 10.40 -6.50
N THR A 31 8.06 9.36 -5.98
CA THR A 31 8.34 9.26 -4.55
C THR A 31 9.15 10.46 -4.06
N ASN A 32 10.21 10.83 -4.76
CA ASN A 32 11.01 12.01 -4.41
C ASN A 32 10.21 13.30 -4.54
N TYR A 33 9.44 13.47 -5.62
CA TYR A 33 8.60 14.66 -5.82
C TYR A 33 7.63 14.86 -4.66
N LEU A 34 6.99 13.80 -4.18
CA LEU A 34 6.06 13.88 -3.06
C LEU A 34 6.76 14.24 -1.74
N ILE A 35 7.90 13.61 -1.47
CA ILE A 35 8.69 13.89 -0.25
C ILE A 35 9.20 15.33 -0.27
N ASP A 36 9.76 15.79 -1.39
CA ASP A 36 10.27 17.14 -1.55
C ASP A 36 9.14 18.19 -1.52
N GLY A 37 7.93 17.78 -1.91
CA GLY A 37 6.71 18.59 -1.82
C GLY A 37 6.19 18.78 -0.39
N GLY A 38 6.79 18.12 0.61
CA GLY A 38 6.49 18.35 2.03
C GLY A 38 5.23 17.63 2.52
N ILE A 39 4.89 16.48 1.96
CA ILE A 39 3.83 15.63 2.50
C ILE A 39 4.28 15.01 3.84
N ASP A 40 3.32 14.55 4.65
CA ASP A 40 3.61 13.99 5.97
C ASP A 40 3.77 12.45 5.96
N TYR A 41 3.13 11.73 5.05
CA TYR A 41 3.28 10.28 4.90
C TYR A 41 2.87 9.78 3.51
N LEU A 42 3.42 8.64 3.12
CA LEU A 42 3.14 7.95 1.86
C LEU A 42 2.09 6.85 2.05
N VAL A 43 1.13 6.75 1.13
CA VAL A 43 0.19 5.63 1.07
C VAL A 43 0.41 4.87 -0.23
N VAL A 44 1.01 3.70 -0.13
CA VAL A 44 1.41 2.86 -1.26
C VAL A 44 0.40 1.74 -1.45
N GLN A 45 0.07 1.41 -2.70
CA GLN A 45 -0.86 0.33 -3.04
C GLN A 45 -2.28 0.47 -2.46
N GLY A 46 -2.73 1.69 -2.23
CA GLY A 46 -4.16 1.96 -2.08
C GLY A 46 -4.89 1.77 -3.42
N THR A 47 -6.19 2.03 -3.47
CA THR A 47 -7.00 1.94 -4.71
C THR A 47 -6.44 2.85 -5.81
N THR A 48 -5.97 4.04 -5.46
CA THR A 48 -5.30 4.99 -6.37
C THR A 48 -4.05 4.39 -7.02
N GLY A 49 -3.36 3.50 -6.33
CA GLY A 49 -2.18 2.78 -6.85
C GLY A 49 -2.51 1.60 -7.74
N GLU A 50 -3.77 1.41 -8.11
CA GLU A 50 -4.25 0.33 -8.99
C GLU A 50 -3.90 -1.08 -8.47
N SER A 51 -3.90 -1.27 -7.16
CA SER A 51 -3.53 -2.55 -6.52
C SER A 51 -4.35 -3.74 -7.02
N ALA A 52 -5.58 -3.51 -7.50
CA ALA A 52 -6.46 -4.57 -8.04
C ALA A 52 -5.94 -5.15 -9.36
N THR A 53 -5.10 -4.45 -10.10
CA THR A 53 -4.55 -4.90 -11.40
C THR A 53 -3.19 -5.59 -11.27
N MET A 54 -2.60 -5.58 -10.08
CA MET A 54 -1.27 -6.12 -9.82
C MET A 54 -1.32 -7.47 -9.11
N ASN A 55 -0.41 -8.36 -9.48
CA ASN A 55 -0.17 -9.59 -8.76
C ASN A 55 0.64 -9.34 -7.46
N LEU A 56 0.77 -10.37 -6.62
CA LEU A 56 1.45 -10.26 -5.33
C LEU A 56 2.92 -9.84 -5.47
N LYS A 57 3.63 -10.39 -6.46
CA LYS A 57 5.03 -10.06 -6.72
C LYS A 57 5.21 -8.60 -7.10
N GLU A 58 4.38 -8.08 -7.98
CA GLU A 58 4.39 -6.67 -8.38
C GLU A 58 4.15 -5.73 -7.19
N LYS A 59 3.21 -6.09 -6.31
CA LYS A 59 2.94 -5.33 -5.09
C LYS A 59 4.14 -5.31 -4.14
N GLN A 60 4.82 -6.46 -3.99
CA GLN A 60 6.04 -6.57 -3.20
C GLN A 60 7.16 -5.72 -3.79
N ASP A 61 7.37 -5.78 -5.11
CA ASP A 61 8.41 -5.03 -5.80
C ASP A 61 8.17 -3.52 -5.67
N VAL A 62 6.93 -3.05 -5.80
CA VAL A 62 6.56 -1.64 -5.56
C VAL A 62 6.86 -1.24 -4.12
N LEU A 63 6.44 -2.05 -3.14
CA LEU A 63 6.68 -1.76 -1.73
C LEU A 63 8.18 -1.63 -1.42
N GLU A 64 8.98 -2.62 -1.83
CA GLU A 64 10.42 -2.62 -1.57
C GLU A 64 11.12 -1.46 -2.29
N HIS A 65 10.69 -1.12 -3.50
CA HIS A 65 11.23 0.02 -4.24
C HIS A 65 10.94 1.35 -3.51
N VAL A 66 9.69 1.59 -3.11
CA VAL A 66 9.33 2.81 -2.38
C VAL A 66 10.04 2.87 -1.03
N LYS A 67 10.15 1.77 -0.28
CA LYS A 67 10.92 1.70 0.97
C LYS A 67 12.37 2.13 0.76
N LYS A 68 13.01 1.62 -0.30
CA LYS A 68 14.39 1.98 -0.65
C LYS A 68 14.54 3.47 -0.95
N ILE A 69 13.63 4.05 -1.74
CA ILE A 69 13.67 5.49 -2.08
C ILE A 69 13.31 6.35 -0.88
N ASN A 70 12.28 5.98 -0.13
CA ASN A 70 11.87 6.70 1.08
C ASN A 70 12.98 6.70 2.15
N ALA A 71 13.72 5.62 2.28
CA ALA A 71 14.82 5.47 3.24
C ALA A 71 14.47 5.92 4.68
N GLY A 72 13.22 5.71 5.09
CA GLY A 72 12.71 6.09 6.40
C GLY A 72 12.48 7.58 6.60
N ARG A 73 12.47 8.39 5.54
CA ARG A 73 12.23 9.85 5.64
C ARG A 73 10.81 10.18 6.10
N LEU A 74 9.83 9.44 5.64
CA LEU A 74 8.42 9.61 5.99
C LEU A 74 7.79 8.29 6.45
N PRO A 75 6.76 8.34 7.29
CA PRO A 75 5.95 7.16 7.58
C PRO A 75 5.37 6.57 6.29
N LEU A 76 5.27 5.24 6.25
CA LEU A 76 4.78 4.50 5.11
C LEU A 76 3.56 3.66 5.48
N VAL A 77 2.45 3.94 4.81
CA VAL A 77 1.20 3.17 4.89
C VAL A 77 1.10 2.29 3.65
N PHE A 78 0.78 1.02 3.82
CA PHE A 78 0.64 0.09 2.70
C PHE A 78 -0.79 -0.42 2.57
N GLY A 79 -1.33 -0.40 1.35
CA GLY A 79 -2.65 -0.93 1.03
C GLY A 79 -2.63 -2.45 0.96
N HIS A 80 -3.30 -3.11 1.91
CA HIS A 80 -3.47 -4.56 1.91
C HIS A 80 -4.92 -4.90 2.29
N GLY A 81 -5.79 -4.94 1.32
CA GLY A 81 -7.22 -5.18 1.48
C GLY A 81 -7.81 -5.93 0.29
N GLY A 82 -8.97 -6.50 0.47
CA GLY A 82 -9.70 -7.25 -0.55
C GLY A 82 -10.85 -8.06 0.03
N ASN A 83 -11.55 -8.78 -0.85
CA ASN A 83 -12.73 -9.56 -0.50
C ASN A 83 -12.43 -10.99 -0.03
N ASN A 84 -11.24 -11.50 -0.32
CA ASN A 84 -10.83 -12.86 0.04
C ASN A 84 -9.97 -12.83 1.31
N THR A 85 -10.60 -13.02 2.46
CA THR A 85 -9.95 -13.02 3.78
C THR A 85 -8.77 -14.00 3.83
N ALA A 86 -8.95 -15.22 3.34
CA ALA A 86 -7.88 -16.23 3.37
C ALA A 86 -6.66 -15.82 2.55
N ALA A 87 -6.87 -15.24 1.36
CA ALA A 87 -5.78 -14.74 0.53
C ALA A 87 -5.05 -13.54 1.16
N LEU A 88 -5.77 -12.69 1.89
CA LEU A 88 -5.16 -11.58 2.63
C LEU A 88 -4.29 -12.07 3.79
N VAL A 89 -4.78 -13.04 4.56
CA VAL A 89 -4.03 -13.66 5.66
C VAL A 89 -2.77 -14.35 5.13
N GLU A 90 -2.87 -15.06 4.03
CA GLU A 90 -1.73 -15.72 3.39
C GLU A 90 -0.73 -14.69 2.86
N GLY A 91 -1.21 -13.69 2.11
CA GLY A 91 -0.39 -12.60 1.60
C GLY A 91 0.32 -11.82 2.71
N PHE A 92 -0.29 -11.73 3.90
CA PHE A 92 0.35 -11.06 5.04
C PHE A 92 1.67 -11.71 5.47
N LYS A 93 1.83 -13.02 5.23
CA LYS A 93 3.04 -13.78 5.55
C LYS A 93 4.17 -13.54 4.54
N ASP A 94 3.82 -13.16 3.31
CA ASP A 94 4.76 -13.05 2.20
C ASP A 94 5.44 -11.68 2.14
N PHE A 95 4.87 -10.65 2.75
CA PHE A 95 5.44 -9.31 2.75
C PHE A 95 6.50 -9.09 3.83
N ASN A 96 7.54 -8.36 3.48
CA ASN A 96 8.48 -7.80 4.46
C ASN A 96 7.91 -6.50 5.04
N TRP A 97 7.34 -6.56 6.23
CA TRP A 97 6.71 -5.43 6.91
C TRP A 97 7.67 -4.46 7.58
N VAL A 98 8.97 -4.75 7.58
CA VAL A 98 9.98 -3.83 8.15
C VAL A 98 9.96 -2.51 7.37
N GLY A 99 9.76 -1.40 8.07
CA GLY A 99 9.65 -0.06 7.46
C GLY A 99 8.25 0.29 6.95
N VAL A 100 7.24 -0.53 7.23
CA VAL A 100 5.81 -0.20 7.05
C VAL A 100 5.25 0.19 8.41
N ASP A 101 4.67 1.37 8.52
CA ASP A 101 4.17 1.93 9.78
C ASP A 101 2.70 1.60 10.04
N ALA A 102 1.91 1.45 8.98
CA ALA A 102 0.49 1.07 9.09
C ALA A 102 -0.02 0.37 7.82
N ILE A 103 -1.14 -0.33 7.98
CA ILE A 103 -1.87 -0.97 6.90
C ILE A 103 -3.17 -0.21 6.64
N LEU A 104 -3.43 0.09 5.36
CA LEU A 104 -4.71 0.56 4.87
C LEU A 104 -5.47 -0.63 4.30
N SER A 105 -6.55 -1.03 4.94
CA SER A 105 -7.38 -2.15 4.48
C SER A 105 -8.83 -1.72 4.32
N ALA A 106 -9.35 -1.84 3.11
CA ALA A 106 -10.78 -1.67 2.88
C ALA A 106 -11.53 -2.93 3.31
N SER A 107 -12.65 -2.75 4.01
CA SER A 107 -13.56 -3.85 4.32
C SER A 107 -14.04 -4.53 3.02
N PRO A 108 -14.39 -5.81 3.06
CA PRO A 108 -14.94 -6.48 1.89
C PRO A 108 -16.07 -5.66 1.26
N TYR A 109 -16.04 -5.50 -0.04
CA TYR A 109 -16.93 -4.61 -0.79
C TYR A 109 -17.81 -5.40 -1.77
N TYR A 110 -18.78 -4.72 -2.39
CA TYR A 110 -19.82 -5.24 -3.28
C TYR A 110 -20.90 -6.04 -2.54
N ASN A 111 -20.56 -7.15 -1.89
CA ASN A 111 -21.52 -8.03 -1.18
C ASN A 111 -21.99 -7.47 0.18
N LYS A 112 -21.50 -6.32 0.60
CA LYS A 112 -21.91 -5.60 1.83
C LYS A 112 -21.96 -6.54 3.04
N PRO A 113 -20.82 -6.93 3.61
CA PRO A 113 -20.79 -7.83 4.77
C PRO A 113 -21.53 -7.23 5.96
N THR A 114 -22.04 -8.11 6.81
CA THR A 114 -22.62 -7.71 8.12
C THR A 114 -21.53 -7.18 9.04
N GLN A 115 -21.89 -6.51 10.14
CA GLN A 115 -20.91 -6.06 11.15
C GLN A 115 -20.11 -7.23 11.71
N GLU A 116 -20.75 -8.36 11.97
CA GLU A 116 -20.07 -9.59 12.39
C GLU A 116 -19.12 -10.11 11.30
N GLY A 117 -19.52 -10.07 10.04
CA GLY A 117 -18.66 -10.45 8.92
C GLY A 117 -17.41 -9.58 8.81
N ILE A 118 -17.52 -8.27 9.00
CA ILE A 118 -16.39 -7.34 9.05
C ILE A 118 -15.47 -7.67 10.23
N TYR A 119 -16.05 -7.90 11.41
CA TYR A 119 -15.28 -8.28 12.60
C TYR A 119 -14.48 -9.57 12.36
N GLN A 120 -15.11 -10.62 11.84
CA GLN A 120 -14.43 -11.89 11.57
C GLN A 120 -13.35 -11.74 10.47
N HIS A 121 -13.59 -10.90 9.48
CA HIS A 121 -12.61 -10.60 8.44
C HIS A 121 -11.30 -10.02 9.01
N TYR A 122 -11.42 -9.05 9.93
CA TYR A 122 -10.24 -8.40 10.53
C TYR A 122 -9.66 -9.16 11.73
N LYS A 123 -10.38 -10.12 12.27
CA LYS A 123 -9.90 -10.99 13.34
C LYS A 123 -9.02 -12.13 12.83
N ALA A 124 -9.24 -12.57 11.58
CA ALA A 124 -8.50 -13.69 10.99
C ALA A 124 -7.02 -13.38 10.86
#